data_51ad0259f7526c2e12fb7b62c47011cc
#
_entry.id   51ad0259f7526c2e12fb7b62c47011cc
#
_cell.length_a   1.000
_cell.length_b   1.000
_cell.length_c   1.000
_cell.angle_alpha   90.00
_cell.angle_beta   90.00
_cell.angle_gamma   90.00
#
_symmetry.space_group_name_H-M   'P 1'
#
loop_
_entity.id
_entity.type
_entity.pdbx_description
1 polymer ?
#
loop_
_entity_poly.entity_id
_entity_poly.type
_entity_poly.pdbx_seq_one_letter_code
_entity_poly.pdbx_strand_id
1 'polypeptide(L)'
;MTEKQYSDIEKLQMLITHWLEHNESHGEEYAKWAAVARQAGHPTTAEHIEQAVDLLAKADKAFAKALESVGGPHQGHRPHQHHHHD
;
A
#
# COMPACT_ATOMS: atom_id res chain seq x y z
N MET A 1 -15.06 -29.45 -12.68
CA MET A 1 -14.54 -28.98 -11.67
C MET A 1 -14.95 -27.63 -11.34
N THR A 2 -14.93 -27.32 -10.24
CA THR A 2 -15.41 -26.13 -9.82
C THR A 2 -14.37 -25.20 -9.46
N GLU A 3 -14.41 -24.04 -9.95
CA GLU A 3 -13.50 -23.12 -9.57
C GLU A 3 -13.91 -22.49 -8.35
N LYS A 4 -13.00 -22.19 -7.49
CA LYS A 4 -13.31 -21.49 -6.32
C LYS A 4 -13.80 -20.14 -6.68
N GLN A 5 -14.92 -19.78 -6.17
CA GLN A 5 -15.48 -18.48 -6.43
C GLN A 5 -15.52 -17.67 -5.18
N TYR A 6 -15.09 -16.44 -5.25
CA TYR A 6 -15.10 -15.54 -4.11
C TYR A 6 -16.24 -14.57 -4.25
N SER A 7 -16.85 -14.23 -3.14
CA SER A 7 -17.87 -13.17 -3.15
C SER A 7 -17.20 -11.84 -3.48
N ASP A 8 -18.00 -10.86 -3.79
CA ASP A 8 -17.48 -9.53 -4.08
C ASP A 8 -16.75 -8.97 -2.86
N ILE A 9 -17.25 -9.24 -1.67
CA ILE A 9 -16.57 -8.75 -0.46
C ILE A 9 -15.23 -9.44 -0.28
N GLU A 10 -15.16 -10.73 -0.53
CA GLU A 10 -13.89 -11.44 -0.43
C GLU A 10 -12.88 -10.90 -1.43
N LYS A 11 -13.36 -10.63 -2.65
CA LYS A 11 -12.48 -10.04 -3.65
C LYS A 11 -11.99 -8.67 -3.22
N LEU A 12 -12.88 -7.89 -2.63
CA LEU A 12 -12.53 -6.55 -2.17
C LEU A 12 -11.49 -6.62 -1.05
N GLN A 13 -11.65 -7.57 -0.13
CA GLN A 13 -10.67 -7.75 0.93
C GLN A 13 -9.28 -8.04 0.35
N MET A 14 -9.23 -8.89 -0.66
CA MET A 14 -7.97 -9.22 -1.28
C MET A 14 -7.38 -8.04 -2.04
N LEU A 15 -8.24 -7.29 -2.73
CA LEU A 15 -7.79 -6.14 -3.50
C LEU A 15 -7.24 -5.04 -2.61
N ILE A 16 -7.95 -4.71 -1.55
CA ILE A 16 -7.49 -3.63 -0.66
C ILE A 16 -6.17 -4.03 -0.01
N THR A 17 -6.04 -5.28 0.41
CA THR A 17 -4.79 -5.76 0.98
C THR A 17 -3.65 -5.59 -0.02
N HIS A 18 -3.90 -5.95 -1.27
CA HIS A 18 -2.90 -5.80 -2.32
C HIS A 18 -2.55 -4.32 -2.55
N TRP A 19 -3.57 -3.45 -2.57
CA TRP A 19 -3.33 -2.03 -2.76
C TRP A 19 -2.45 -1.46 -1.66
N LEU A 20 -2.70 -1.86 -0.41
CA LEU A 20 -1.90 -1.37 0.71
C LEU A 20 -0.45 -1.78 0.58
N GLU A 21 -0.21 -3.03 0.22
CA GLU A 21 1.15 -3.52 0.03
C GLU A 21 1.84 -2.82 -1.12
N HIS A 22 1.10 -2.62 -2.20
CA HIS A 22 1.62 -1.98 -3.39
C HIS A 22 1.97 -0.52 -3.11
N ASN A 23 1.08 0.17 -2.40
CA ASN A 23 1.32 1.57 -2.05
C ASN A 23 2.50 1.73 -1.13
N GLU A 24 2.67 0.80 -0.20
CA GLU A 24 3.82 0.85 0.70
C GLU A 24 5.12 0.76 -0.08
N SER A 25 5.17 -0.17 -1.01
CA SER A 25 6.34 -0.36 -1.84
C SER A 25 6.65 0.88 -2.67
N HIS A 26 5.61 1.46 -3.28
CA HIS A 26 5.80 2.67 -4.07
C HIS A 26 6.20 3.85 -3.20
N GLY A 27 5.63 3.94 -2.00
CA GLY A 27 5.99 5.03 -1.09
C GLY A 27 7.47 5.03 -0.76
N GLU A 28 8.01 3.83 -0.52
CA GLU A 28 9.43 3.71 -0.24
C GLU A 28 10.29 4.13 -1.43
N GLU A 29 9.85 3.75 -2.61
CA GLU A 29 10.56 4.09 -3.83
C GLU A 29 10.54 5.60 -4.04
N TYR A 30 9.36 6.22 -3.85
CA TYR A 30 9.24 7.66 -4.02
C TYR A 30 10.11 8.41 -3.01
N ALA A 31 10.12 7.96 -1.76
CA ALA A 31 10.92 8.62 -0.74
C ALA A 31 12.40 8.55 -1.08
N LYS A 32 12.83 7.42 -1.61
CA LYS A 32 14.20 7.24 -2.03
C LYS A 32 14.56 8.25 -3.11
N TRP A 33 13.69 8.42 -4.09
CA TRP A 33 13.98 9.34 -5.19
C TRP A 33 13.85 10.78 -4.77
N ALA A 34 13.02 11.08 -3.75
CA ALA A 34 13.01 12.42 -3.21
C ALA A 34 14.37 12.76 -2.61
N ALA A 35 14.98 11.80 -1.90
CA ALA A 35 16.31 12.03 -1.34
C ALA A 35 17.36 12.24 -2.44
N VAL A 36 17.26 11.45 -3.52
CA VAL A 36 18.16 11.60 -4.64
C VAL A 36 18.01 12.98 -5.26
N ALA A 37 16.76 13.43 -5.44
CA ALA A 37 16.51 14.74 -6.02
C ALA A 37 17.13 15.84 -5.15
N ARG A 38 16.97 15.71 -3.84
CA ARG A 38 17.50 16.71 -2.93
C ARG A 38 19.02 16.77 -3.01
N GLN A 39 19.67 15.61 -3.07
CA GLN A 39 21.10 15.58 -3.17
C GLN A 39 21.61 16.07 -4.51
N ALA A 40 20.80 15.92 -5.54
CA ALA A 40 21.17 16.38 -6.88
C ALA A 40 20.93 17.88 -7.06
N GLY A 41 20.50 18.57 -6.01
CA GLY A 41 20.33 20.01 -6.09
C GLY A 41 18.95 20.44 -6.52
N HIS A 42 17.95 19.56 -6.37
CA HIS A 42 16.58 19.87 -6.74
C HIS A 42 15.65 19.75 -5.54
N PRO A 43 15.82 20.64 -4.54
CA PRO A 43 15.01 20.50 -3.32
C PRO A 43 13.52 20.72 -3.56
N THR A 44 13.15 21.57 -4.50
CA THR A 44 11.73 21.77 -4.77
C THR A 44 11.10 20.51 -5.33
N THR A 45 11.81 19.82 -6.21
CA THR A 45 11.33 18.55 -6.73
C THR A 45 11.17 17.55 -5.59
N ALA A 46 12.16 17.50 -4.70
CA ALA A 46 12.10 16.58 -3.57
C ALA A 46 10.89 16.88 -2.70
N GLU A 47 10.61 18.16 -2.45
CA GLU A 47 9.48 18.53 -1.61
C GLU A 47 8.16 18.08 -2.21
N HIS A 48 8.01 18.21 -3.51
CA HIS A 48 6.76 17.78 -4.15
C HIS A 48 6.61 16.27 -4.11
N ILE A 49 7.71 15.53 -4.26
CA ILE A 49 7.64 14.08 -4.15
C ILE A 49 7.29 13.69 -2.71
N GLU A 50 7.87 14.38 -1.73
CA GLU A 50 7.58 14.10 -0.33
C GLU A 50 6.12 14.36 -0.01
N GLN A 51 5.54 15.40 -0.62
CA GLN A 51 4.11 15.65 -0.46
C GLN A 51 3.29 14.51 -1.00
N ALA A 52 3.71 13.94 -2.14
CA ALA A 52 3.00 12.81 -2.71
C ALA A 52 3.08 11.61 -1.77
N VAL A 53 4.23 11.40 -1.13
CA VAL A 53 4.37 10.31 -0.18
C VAL A 53 3.43 10.50 1.00
N ASP A 54 3.31 11.74 1.49
CA ASP A 54 2.40 12.02 2.60
C ASP A 54 0.96 11.77 2.20
N LEU A 55 0.58 12.14 0.99
CA LEU A 55 -0.78 11.91 0.51
C LEU A 55 -1.05 10.42 0.36
N LEU A 56 -0.04 9.68 -0.09
CA LEU A 56 -0.19 8.24 -0.23
C LEU A 56 -0.39 7.61 1.15
N ALA A 57 0.34 8.08 2.16
CA ALA A 57 0.17 7.54 3.51
C ALA A 57 -1.25 7.81 4.03
N LYS A 58 -1.80 8.97 3.71
CA LYS A 58 -3.17 9.28 4.11
C LYS A 58 -4.16 8.39 3.38
N ALA A 59 -3.92 8.15 2.10
CA ALA A 59 -4.77 7.26 1.34
C ALA A 59 -4.73 5.85 1.93
N ASP A 60 -3.55 5.41 2.35
CA ASP A 60 -3.42 4.09 2.93
C ASP A 60 -4.20 3.96 4.23
N LYS A 61 -4.24 5.02 5.03
CA LYS A 61 -5.04 4.97 6.24
C LYS A 61 -6.52 4.81 5.92
N ALA A 62 -6.97 5.49 4.88
CA ALA A 62 -8.36 5.35 4.46
C ALA A 62 -8.63 3.95 3.95
N PHE A 63 -7.71 3.39 3.16
CA PHE A 63 -7.88 2.02 2.68
C PHE A 63 -7.86 1.02 3.83
N ALA A 64 -7.02 1.25 4.83
CA ALA A 64 -6.99 0.35 5.98
C ALA A 64 -8.33 0.36 6.71
N LYS A 65 -8.95 1.52 6.83
CA LYS A 65 -10.26 1.61 7.45
C LYS A 65 -11.31 0.92 6.60
N ALA A 66 -11.20 1.07 5.28
CA ALA A 66 -12.12 0.39 4.39
C ALA A 66 -11.99 -1.12 4.55
N LEU A 67 -10.76 -1.60 4.66
CA LEU A 67 -10.52 -3.02 4.84
C LEU A 67 -11.13 -3.51 6.14
N GLU A 68 -10.96 -2.75 7.23
CA GLU A 68 -11.55 -3.12 8.49
C GLU A 68 -13.07 -3.21 8.39
N SER A 69 -13.67 -2.32 7.63
CA SER A 69 -15.12 -2.26 7.55
C SER A 69 -15.71 -3.48 6.85
N VAL A 70 -14.89 -4.21 6.11
CA VAL A 70 -15.36 -5.43 5.46
C VAL A 70 -14.74 -6.67 6.09
N GLY A 71 -14.22 -6.54 7.30
CA GLY A 71 -13.79 -7.71 8.05
C GLY A 71 -12.29 -7.96 8.05
N GLY A 72 -11.51 -7.06 7.50
CA GLY A 72 -10.07 -7.23 7.48
C GLY A 72 -9.61 -8.09 6.31
N PRO A 73 -8.36 -8.50 6.30
CA PRO A 73 -7.84 -9.30 5.20
C PRO A 73 -8.60 -10.60 5.05
N HIS A 74 -8.65 -11.11 3.84
CA HIS A 74 -9.37 -12.35 3.58
C HIS A 74 -8.79 -13.48 4.40
N GLN A 75 -9.65 -14.17 5.12
CA GLN A 75 -9.21 -15.16 6.06
C GLN A 75 -8.68 -16.43 5.46
N GLY A 76 -9.08 -16.76 4.30
CA GLY A 76 -8.63 -17.98 3.66
C GLY A 76 -7.18 -17.94 3.26
N HIS A 77 -6.56 -16.78 3.28
CA HIS A 77 -5.21 -16.62 2.87
C HIS A 77 -4.31 -16.46 4.06
N ARG A 78 -3.26 -17.26 4.18
CA ARG A 78 -2.40 -17.14 5.27
C ARG A 78 -1.34 -16.25 4.98
N PRO A 79 -1.25 -15.18 5.58
CA PRO A 79 -0.15 -14.30 5.32
C PRO A 79 1.02 -14.86 5.99
N HIS A 80 2.03 -14.74 5.53
CA HIS A 80 3.15 -15.12 6.16
C HIS A 80 3.77 -14.09 6.76
N GLN A 81 4.06 -14.18 7.42
CA GLN A 81 4.51 -13.10 7.89
C GLN A 81 5.66 -12.67 7.67
N HIS A 82 5.90 -12.52 7.60
CA HIS A 82 6.74 -11.94 7.22
C HIS A 82 7.33 -11.19 7.23
N HIS A 83 7.56 -11.03 7.59
CA HIS A 83 8.01 -10.24 7.48
C HIS A 83 8.78 -9.68 7.30
N HIS A 84 9.07 -9.47 7.47
CA HIS A 84 9.72 -8.79 7.22
C HIS A 84 10.41 -8.27 7.16
N HIS A 85 10.73 -8.21 7.34
CA HIS A 85 11.35 -7.54 7.24
C HIS A 85 12.06 -7.18 7.30
N ASP A 86 12.35 -7.31 7.50
CA ASP A 86 13.01 -6.71 7.53
C ASP A 86 13.48 -6.52 7.44
#